data_ef119e3ca277f6542205b50c573d49e8
#
_entry.id   ef119e3ca277f6542205b50c573d49e8
#
_cell.length_a   1.000
_cell.length_b   1.000
_cell.length_c   1.000
_cell.angle_alpha   90.00
_cell.angle_beta   90.00
_cell.angle_gamma   90.00
#
_symmetry.space_group_name_H-M   'P 1'
#
loop_
_entity.id
_entity.type
_entity.pdbx_description
1 polymer ?
#
loop_
_entity_poly.entity_id
_entity_poly.type
_entity_poly.pdbx_seq_one_letter_code
_entity_poly.pdbx_strand_id
1 'polypeptide(L)'
;MKKKMVYVTAGIITGTLMFSGCGDAGKTSDEKTSGKAEEVKEGKDDVVELTYTSRGNADEIKVYQQAVDAFNESQDEIHVTFEASPSDGYSQQLITQLAGGTAADIIFVEDISMSQLVKNGTVANMKDFLASDESYVKEEDFDEGVWGAARTEDGVWGLSVDCNPMVLYYSPQMFKELNLEDPQELFEKGEWTWDKFDEICSVLQENGKSGLIQNGDNIRLYNWVFANGGTVWDGETYKFDDKAKEAFLYVCERLKDGRFVYGGTLPDGQGEDAMFMSRQVGFIGAGRWLTKTFHEEGIDFDYIPYPSKDGTQYSPAQVCCGYLSVNANSEHIEEAMKFASFYCGTQGQEARIQGVGTSVPSVKTLDSMLTESSVPEHVDHILQVRATGWALGDDCAKDGLYPGFLDATKAVFEEAYIGGEDPEEVLKKAEEKGAEIIAENQ
;
A
#
# COMPACT_ATOMS: atom_id res chain seq x y z
N MET A 1 53.96 0.41 2.64
CA MET A 1 54.23 1.60 1.78
C MET A 1 53.22 2.67 2.14
N LYS A 2 53.66 3.92 2.24
CA LYS A 2 53.08 5.02 3.03
C LYS A 2 51.68 5.49 2.54
N LYS A 3 50.72 5.57 3.47
CA LYS A 3 49.45 6.31 3.33
C LYS A 3 49.75 7.82 3.31
N LYS A 4 49.22 8.53 2.33
CA LYS A 4 49.14 10.00 2.33
C LYS A 4 47.69 10.40 2.71
N MET A 5 47.61 11.09 3.82
CA MET A 5 46.40 11.74 4.35
C MET A 5 46.42 13.18 3.82
N VAL A 6 45.34 13.59 3.19
CA VAL A 6 45.12 14.97 2.74
C VAL A 6 44.08 15.61 3.65
N TYR A 7 44.52 16.64 4.39
CA TYR A 7 43.61 17.51 5.16
C TYR A 7 43.13 18.65 4.25
N VAL A 8 41.82 18.86 4.20
CA VAL A 8 41.22 20.06 3.62
C VAL A 8 40.71 20.95 4.77
N THR A 9 41.29 22.12 4.85
CA THR A 9 41.00 23.16 5.84
C THR A 9 39.78 23.95 5.40
N ALA A 10 38.78 24.08 6.27
CA ALA A 10 37.63 24.93 6.11
C ALA A 10 37.97 26.38 6.49
N GLY A 11 37.75 27.31 5.57
CA GLY A 11 37.86 28.74 5.81
C GLY A 11 36.49 29.35 6.10
N ILE A 12 36.34 29.93 7.30
CA ILE A 12 35.22 30.75 7.73
C ILE A 12 35.41 32.16 7.21
N ILE A 13 34.45 32.70 6.45
CA ILE A 13 34.38 34.12 6.14
C ILE A 13 33.09 34.69 6.76
N THR A 14 33.31 35.48 7.80
CA THR A 14 32.32 36.34 8.45
C THR A 14 32.27 37.66 7.69
N GLY A 15 31.13 38.03 7.17
CA GLY A 15 30.93 39.34 6.52
C GLY A 15 29.78 40.09 7.19
N THR A 16 30.14 41.04 8.05
CA THR A 16 29.26 42.02 8.67
C THR A 16 29.11 43.21 7.74
N LEU A 17 27.89 43.63 7.39
CA LEU A 17 27.63 44.93 6.75
C LEU A 17 26.53 45.67 7.47
N MET A 18 26.96 46.70 8.18
CA MET A 18 26.10 47.80 8.67
C MET A 18 25.82 48.76 7.53
N PHE A 19 24.57 49.23 7.42
CA PHE A 19 24.27 50.48 6.73
C PHE A 19 23.36 51.34 7.61
N SER A 20 23.92 52.44 8.04
CA SER A 20 23.21 53.61 8.54
C SER A 20 23.25 54.69 7.46
N GLY A 21 22.16 55.47 7.30
CA GLY A 21 22.13 56.62 6.45
C GLY A 21 20.82 57.41 6.56
N CYS A 22 20.85 58.51 7.29
CA CYS A 22 19.79 59.49 7.48
C CYS A 22 19.67 60.51 6.34
N GLY A 23 18.48 61.14 6.28
CA GLY A 23 18.23 62.51 5.84
C GLY A 23 17.64 62.61 4.42
N ASP A 24 16.74 63.51 4.05
CA ASP A 24 16.23 64.74 4.62
C ASP A 24 14.96 65.17 3.84
N ALA A 25 14.24 66.08 4.39
CA ALA A 25 12.93 66.65 4.05
C ALA A 25 12.87 67.45 2.75
N GLY A 26 11.66 67.60 2.17
CA GLY A 26 11.37 68.67 1.18
C GLY A 26 9.99 68.64 0.53
N LYS A 27 8.98 69.21 1.18
CA LYS A 27 7.86 70.05 0.74
C LYS A 27 7.13 69.88 -0.61
N THR A 28 5.82 69.62 -0.45
CA THR A 28 4.62 70.34 -0.98
C THR A 28 4.39 70.53 -2.47
N SER A 29 3.24 70.04 -2.94
CA SER A 29 2.16 70.89 -3.48
C SER A 29 0.87 70.05 -3.70
N ASP A 30 -0.25 70.66 -3.30
CA ASP A 30 -1.62 70.25 -3.50
C ASP A 30 -2.02 70.17 -4.96
N GLU A 31 -2.80 69.12 -5.36
CA GLU A 31 -3.86 69.28 -6.35
C GLU A 31 -5.02 68.32 -6.08
N LYS A 32 -6.18 68.93 -5.83
CA LYS A 32 -7.48 68.24 -5.74
C LYS A 32 -7.92 67.77 -7.12
N THR A 33 -8.32 66.51 -7.26
CA THR A 33 -9.28 66.11 -8.29
C THR A 33 -10.20 65.00 -7.82
N SER A 34 -11.43 65.39 -7.73
CA SER A 34 -12.73 64.71 -7.70
C SER A 34 -12.78 63.19 -7.70
N GLY A 35 -13.57 62.69 -6.77
CA GLY A 35 -13.95 61.33 -6.57
C GLY A 35 -14.60 60.64 -7.76
N LYS A 36 -14.20 59.42 -7.93
CA LYS A 36 -14.99 58.35 -8.52
C LYS A 36 -15.15 57.30 -7.42
N ALA A 37 -16.40 57.01 -7.08
CA ALA A 37 -16.70 55.88 -6.23
C ALA A 37 -16.18 54.63 -6.91
N GLU A 38 -15.18 54.00 -6.36
CA GLU A 38 -14.85 52.60 -6.69
C GLU A 38 -16.00 51.76 -6.12
N GLU A 39 -16.66 51.03 -7.01
CA GLU A 39 -17.53 49.94 -6.64
C GLU A 39 -16.68 49.00 -5.74
N VAL A 40 -17.17 48.83 -4.52
CA VAL A 40 -16.75 47.72 -3.65
C VAL A 40 -17.11 46.45 -4.43
N LYS A 41 -16.12 45.80 -5.04
CA LYS A 41 -16.27 44.44 -5.47
C LYS A 41 -16.61 43.63 -4.23
N GLU A 42 -17.82 43.05 -4.23
CA GLU A 42 -18.21 42.04 -3.30
C GLU A 42 -17.04 41.03 -3.21
N GLY A 43 -16.68 40.69 -1.97
CA GLY A 43 -15.54 39.83 -1.68
C GLY A 43 -15.62 38.55 -2.46
N LYS A 44 -14.55 38.18 -3.18
CA LYS A 44 -14.27 36.80 -3.39
C LYS A 44 -14.20 36.18 -2.01
N ASP A 45 -15.01 35.14 -1.76
CA ASP A 45 -14.80 34.27 -0.62
C ASP A 45 -13.32 33.86 -0.65
N ASP A 46 -12.64 33.99 0.49
CA ASP A 46 -11.20 33.65 0.57
C ASP A 46 -11.06 32.15 0.24
N VAL A 47 -10.29 31.81 -0.80
CA VAL A 47 -10.00 30.44 -1.21
C VAL A 47 -9.30 29.75 -0.05
N VAL A 48 -9.80 28.58 0.34
CA VAL A 48 -9.17 27.75 1.37
C VAL A 48 -7.95 27.04 0.79
N GLU A 49 -6.78 27.34 1.33
CA GLU A 49 -5.51 26.74 0.92
C GLU A 49 -5.24 25.50 1.78
N LEU A 50 -5.09 24.32 1.15
CA LEU A 50 -4.79 23.06 1.81
C LEU A 50 -3.47 22.49 1.32
N THR A 51 -2.84 21.69 2.17
CA THR A 51 -1.65 20.91 1.84
C THR A 51 -1.96 19.42 1.83
N TYR A 52 -1.47 18.70 0.81
CA TYR A 52 -1.52 17.25 0.71
C TYR A 52 -0.11 16.69 0.61
N THR A 53 0.23 15.72 1.45
CA THR A 53 1.51 15.02 1.39
C THR A 53 1.34 13.53 1.07
N SER A 54 2.20 13.04 0.17
CA SER A 54 2.32 11.62 -0.16
C SER A 54 3.78 11.28 -0.46
N ARG A 55 4.03 9.99 -0.69
CA ARG A 55 5.32 9.45 -1.09
C ARG A 55 5.27 8.89 -2.51
N GLY A 56 6.41 8.82 -3.16
CA GLY A 56 6.50 8.15 -4.46
C GLY A 56 7.79 8.46 -5.21
N ASN A 57 8.01 7.71 -6.28
CA ASN A 57 9.01 8.03 -7.28
C ASN A 57 8.52 9.15 -8.23
N ALA A 58 9.38 9.63 -9.11
CA ALA A 58 9.06 10.75 -10.00
C ALA A 58 7.87 10.53 -10.94
N ASP A 59 7.57 9.27 -11.31
CA ASP A 59 6.45 8.96 -12.19
C ASP A 59 5.13 8.84 -11.40
N GLU A 60 5.17 8.25 -10.20
CA GLU A 60 4.04 8.23 -9.27
C GLU A 60 3.61 9.63 -8.88
N ILE A 61 4.56 10.51 -8.54
CA ILE A 61 4.30 11.92 -8.19
C ILE A 61 3.53 12.64 -9.30
N LYS A 62 3.90 12.44 -10.58
CA LYS A 62 3.18 13.05 -11.71
C LYS A 62 1.73 12.57 -11.79
N VAL A 63 1.51 11.29 -11.54
CA VAL A 63 0.17 10.69 -11.54
C VAL A 63 -0.67 11.24 -10.39
N TYR A 64 -0.10 11.37 -9.20
CA TYR A 64 -0.80 11.95 -8.03
C TYR A 64 -1.17 13.41 -8.25
N GLN A 65 -0.26 14.19 -8.87
CA GLN A 65 -0.53 15.58 -9.22
C GLN A 65 -1.72 15.73 -10.16
N GLN A 66 -1.94 14.80 -11.09
CA GLN A 66 -3.09 14.85 -12.02
C GLN A 66 -4.45 14.87 -11.29
N ALA A 67 -4.60 14.09 -10.21
CA ALA A 67 -5.84 14.11 -9.43
C ALA A 67 -5.99 15.38 -8.59
N VAL A 68 -4.88 15.95 -8.10
CA VAL A 68 -4.89 17.24 -7.42
C VAL A 68 -5.28 18.36 -8.39
N ASP A 69 -4.70 18.39 -9.58
CA ASP A 69 -5.03 19.36 -10.62
C ASP A 69 -6.51 19.24 -11.04
N ALA A 70 -7.01 18.01 -11.21
CA ALA A 70 -8.42 17.76 -11.54
C ALA A 70 -9.37 18.28 -10.46
N PHE A 71 -9.03 18.15 -9.17
CA PHE A 71 -9.81 18.76 -8.09
C PHE A 71 -9.78 20.28 -8.15
N ASN A 72 -8.59 20.87 -8.23
CA ASN A 72 -8.41 22.32 -8.28
C ASN A 72 -9.10 22.96 -9.50
N GLU A 73 -9.18 22.23 -10.64
CA GLU A 73 -9.89 22.70 -11.85
C GLU A 73 -11.41 22.55 -11.76
N SER A 74 -11.91 21.69 -10.86
CA SER A 74 -13.35 21.36 -10.76
C SER A 74 -14.17 22.38 -9.96
N GLN A 75 -13.52 23.23 -9.16
CA GLN A 75 -14.14 24.20 -8.26
C GLN A 75 -13.17 25.36 -7.94
N ASP A 76 -13.67 26.48 -7.36
CA ASP A 76 -12.91 27.70 -7.08
C ASP A 76 -12.81 28.04 -5.57
N GLU A 77 -13.33 27.16 -4.67
CA GLU A 77 -13.45 27.43 -3.23
C GLU A 77 -12.23 26.93 -2.45
N ILE A 78 -11.61 25.84 -2.90
CA ILE A 78 -10.49 25.15 -2.22
C ILE A 78 -9.33 25.01 -3.21
N HIS A 79 -8.12 25.30 -2.76
CA HIS A 79 -6.91 25.03 -3.54
C HIS A 79 -5.99 24.10 -2.76
N VAL A 80 -5.61 22.96 -3.37
CA VAL A 80 -4.74 21.97 -2.75
C VAL A 80 -3.35 22.02 -3.36
N THR A 81 -2.34 22.18 -2.53
CA THR A 81 -0.93 22.06 -2.91
C THR A 81 -0.41 20.68 -2.55
N PHE A 82 0.13 19.97 -3.53
CA PHE A 82 0.71 18.65 -3.33
C PHE A 82 2.20 18.73 -3.01
N GLU A 83 2.60 18.10 -1.91
CA GLU A 83 3.99 17.98 -1.46
C GLU A 83 4.42 16.51 -1.44
N ALA A 84 5.37 16.15 -2.29
CA ALA A 84 5.87 14.78 -2.36
C ALA A 84 7.10 14.57 -1.49
N SER A 85 7.16 13.42 -0.83
CA SER A 85 8.31 12.94 -0.06
C SER A 85 8.90 11.66 -0.66
N PRO A 86 10.20 11.37 -0.45
CA PRO A 86 10.75 10.06 -0.77
C PRO A 86 9.99 8.95 -0.04
N SER A 87 9.86 7.77 -0.68
CA SER A 87 9.18 6.63 -0.05
C SER A 87 9.94 6.10 1.17
N ASP A 88 11.27 6.13 1.11
CA ASP A 88 12.11 5.66 2.21
C ASP A 88 12.01 6.58 3.43
N GLY A 89 11.61 6.02 4.57
CA GLY A 89 11.43 6.74 5.84
C GLY A 89 10.16 7.62 5.93
N TYR A 90 9.28 7.58 4.94
CA TYR A 90 8.07 8.41 4.90
C TYR A 90 7.18 8.23 6.14
N SER A 91 6.81 7.00 6.51
CA SER A 91 5.94 6.74 7.66
C SER A 91 6.52 7.26 8.97
N GLN A 92 7.84 7.12 9.19
CA GLN A 92 8.49 7.66 10.37
C GLN A 92 8.51 9.20 10.38
N GLN A 93 8.72 9.81 9.22
CA GLN A 93 8.66 11.27 9.07
C GLN A 93 7.25 11.78 9.35
N LEU A 94 6.21 11.14 8.79
CA LEU A 94 4.81 11.48 8.99
C LEU A 94 4.42 11.46 10.48
N ILE A 95 4.75 10.37 11.18
CA ILE A 95 4.50 10.24 12.63
C ILE A 95 5.17 11.38 13.40
N THR A 96 6.39 11.75 13.03
CA THR A 96 7.12 12.86 13.67
C THR A 96 6.45 14.22 13.40
N GLN A 97 5.99 14.46 12.17
CA GLN A 97 5.30 15.69 11.79
C GLN A 97 3.95 15.83 12.49
N LEU A 98 3.17 14.74 12.57
CA LEU A 98 1.89 14.71 13.31
C LEU A 98 2.10 15.02 14.80
N ALA A 99 3.09 14.39 15.42
CA ALA A 99 3.43 14.64 16.83
C ALA A 99 3.94 16.06 17.06
N GLY A 100 4.61 16.66 16.07
CA GLY A 100 5.12 18.05 16.11
C GLY A 100 4.11 19.12 15.70
N GLY A 101 2.91 18.74 15.23
CA GLY A 101 1.90 19.69 14.72
C GLY A 101 2.32 20.41 13.43
N THR A 102 3.15 19.76 12.61
CA THR A 102 3.67 20.29 11.34
C THR A 102 3.29 19.42 10.12
N ALA A 103 2.41 18.46 10.33
CA ALA A 103 1.91 17.62 9.23
C ALA A 103 0.95 18.41 8.33
N ALA A 104 0.87 18.04 7.07
CA ALA A 104 -0.09 18.55 6.09
C ALA A 104 -1.55 18.31 6.54
N ASP A 105 -2.50 19.02 5.92
CA ASP A 105 -3.94 18.87 6.18
C ASP A 105 -4.44 17.49 5.74
N ILE A 106 -3.96 17.03 4.59
CA ILE A 106 -4.26 15.72 4.03
C ILE A 106 -2.97 14.90 3.92
N ILE A 107 -3.02 13.66 4.36
CA ILE A 107 -1.86 12.79 4.47
C ILE A 107 -2.14 11.41 3.85
N PHE A 108 -1.17 10.89 3.10
CA PHE A 108 -1.16 9.49 2.72
C PHE A 108 -0.69 8.64 3.91
N VAL A 109 -1.40 7.56 4.20
CA VAL A 109 -1.08 6.66 5.31
C VAL A 109 -0.94 5.24 4.78
N GLU A 110 0.18 4.60 5.06
CA GLU A 110 0.37 3.17 4.79
C GLU A 110 -0.45 2.32 5.78
N ASP A 111 -1.00 1.20 5.31
CA ASP A 111 -1.85 0.30 6.10
C ASP A 111 -1.21 -0.10 7.44
N ILE A 112 0.09 -0.39 7.45
CA ILE A 112 0.87 -0.74 8.66
C ILE A 112 0.89 0.36 9.73
N SER A 113 0.65 1.62 9.36
CA SER A 113 0.70 2.78 10.26
C SER A 113 -0.69 3.23 10.73
N MET A 114 -1.75 2.81 10.05
CA MET A 114 -3.10 3.34 10.24
C MET A 114 -3.61 3.15 11.67
N SER A 115 -3.48 1.96 12.23
CA SER A 115 -3.94 1.66 13.59
C SER A 115 -3.29 2.55 14.65
N GLN A 116 -1.99 2.84 14.50
CA GLN A 116 -1.27 3.73 15.40
C GLN A 116 -1.81 5.16 15.32
N LEU A 117 -2.09 5.67 14.12
CA LEU A 117 -2.60 7.02 13.94
C LEU A 117 -4.02 7.17 14.48
N VAL A 118 -4.88 6.17 14.28
CA VAL A 118 -6.23 6.09 14.87
C VAL A 118 -6.16 6.09 16.39
N LYS A 119 -5.34 5.19 16.98
CA LYS A 119 -5.16 5.09 18.43
C LYS A 119 -4.65 6.40 19.06
N ASN A 120 -3.77 7.12 18.37
CA ASN A 120 -3.22 8.38 18.83
C ASN A 120 -4.17 9.57 18.61
N GLY A 121 -5.30 9.39 17.91
CA GLY A 121 -6.26 10.45 17.60
C GLY A 121 -5.68 11.54 16.68
N THR A 122 -4.72 11.20 15.82
CA THR A 122 -4.03 12.14 14.93
C THR A 122 -4.71 12.27 13.57
N VAL A 123 -5.67 11.41 13.25
CA VAL A 123 -6.50 11.46 12.03
C VAL A 123 -7.97 11.71 12.39
N ALA A 124 -8.65 12.48 11.56
CA ALA A 124 -10.04 12.87 11.77
C ALA A 124 -11.01 11.76 11.38
N ASN A 125 -12.15 11.67 12.09
CA ASN A 125 -13.22 10.75 11.75
C ASN A 125 -14.08 11.31 10.62
N MET A 126 -14.13 10.62 9.50
CA MET A 126 -14.82 11.01 8.27
C MET A 126 -16.25 10.45 8.15
N LYS A 127 -16.72 9.62 9.11
CA LYS A 127 -17.97 8.85 9.00
C LYS A 127 -19.19 9.73 8.71
N ASP A 128 -19.37 10.80 9.49
CA ASP A 128 -20.51 11.71 9.31
C ASP A 128 -20.41 12.51 8.01
N PHE A 129 -19.18 12.92 7.63
CA PHE A 129 -18.93 13.59 6.35
C PHE A 129 -19.28 12.70 5.17
N LEU A 130 -18.88 11.42 5.19
CA LEU A 130 -19.20 10.46 4.13
C LEU A 130 -20.70 10.22 3.97
N ALA A 131 -21.47 10.36 5.03
CA ALA A 131 -22.94 10.27 4.98
C ALA A 131 -23.60 11.54 4.41
N SER A 132 -22.90 12.68 4.34
CA SER A 132 -23.41 13.96 3.87
C SER A 132 -23.46 14.07 2.34
N ASP A 133 -24.18 15.05 1.82
CA ASP A 133 -24.24 15.35 0.38
C ASP A 133 -22.95 16.04 -0.17
N GLU A 134 -22.05 16.48 0.73
CA GLU A 134 -20.77 17.10 0.38
C GLU A 134 -19.70 16.10 -0.04
N SER A 135 -19.87 14.84 0.31
CA SER A 135 -18.93 13.77 -0.04
C SER A 135 -19.12 13.27 -1.46
N TYR A 136 -18.02 13.13 -2.20
CA TYR A 136 -17.98 12.54 -3.54
C TYR A 136 -18.12 11.03 -3.54
N VAL A 137 -17.96 10.37 -2.39
CA VAL A 137 -18.10 8.91 -2.22
C VAL A 137 -18.87 8.55 -0.97
N LYS A 138 -19.42 7.34 -0.94
CA LYS A 138 -20.04 6.71 0.22
C LYS A 138 -19.27 5.44 0.60
N GLU A 139 -19.48 4.93 1.81
CA GLU A 139 -18.84 3.68 2.24
C GLU A 139 -19.17 2.51 1.30
N GLU A 140 -20.42 2.43 0.79
CA GLU A 140 -20.87 1.37 -0.12
C GLU A 140 -20.21 1.38 -1.51
N ASP A 141 -19.52 2.43 -1.89
CA ASP A 141 -18.76 2.50 -3.15
C ASP A 141 -17.51 1.63 -3.13
N PHE A 142 -17.06 1.23 -1.95
CA PHE A 142 -15.90 0.40 -1.72
C PHE A 142 -16.28 -1.05 -1.41
N ASP A 143 -15.38 -1.99 -1.68
CA ASP A 143 -15.51 -3.37 -1.21
C ASP A 143 -15.12 -3.48 0.28
N GLU A 144 -15.64 -4.51 0.98
CA GLU A 144 -15.32 -4.73 2.40
C GLU A 144 -13.80 -4.95 2.63
N GLY A 145 -13.14 -5.66 1.72
CA GLY A 145 -11.73 -6.01 1.84
C GLY A 145 -10.73 -4.85 1.67
N VAL A 146 -11.18 -3.59 1.50
CA VAL A 146 -10.24 -2.44 1.38
C VAL A 146 -10.16 -1.58 2.64
N TRP A 147 -10.91 -1.89 3.69
CA TRP A 147 -11.00 -1.01 4.85
C TRP A 147 -9.91 -1.22 5.89
N GLY A 148 -9.67 -2.44 6.32
CA GLY A 148 -8.68 -2.73 7.36
C GLY A 148 -8.78 -1.80 8.58
N ALA A 149 -7.65 -1.35 9.09
CA ALA A 149 -7.57 -0.44 10.23
C ALA A 149 -8.12 0.98 9.96
N ALA A 150 -8.43 1.33 8.70
CA ALA A 150 -9.02 2.63 8.37
C ALA A 150 -10.51 2.75 8.71
N ARG A 151 -11.20 1.62 8.95
CA ARG A 151 -12.58 1.60 9.43
C ARG A 151 -12.69 0.75 10.70
N THR A 152 -13.26 1.32 11.73
CA THR A 152 -13.55 0.67 13.02
C THR A 152 -15.03 0.80 13.37
N GLU A 153 -15.48 0.20 14.45
CA GLU A 153 -16.85 0.40 14.96
C GLU A 153 -17.15 1.89 15.22
N ASP A 154 -16.14 2.65 15.66
CA ASP A 154 -16.27 4.04 16.06
C ASP A 154 -16.21 5.04 14.88
N GLY A 155 -15.69 4.65 13.72
CA GLY A 155 -15.58 5.59 12.61
C GLY A 155 -14.81 5.12 11.38
N VAL A 156 -14.68 6.05 10.43
CA VAL A 156 -13.85 5.94 9.23
C VAL A 156 -12.73 6.97 9.32
N TRP A 157 -11.49 6.53 9.26
CA TRP A 157 -10.30 7.31 9.55
C TRP A 157 -9.44 7.61 8.32
N GLY A 158 -9.78 6.99 7.20
CA GLY A 158 -9.14 7.18 5.91
C GLY A 158 -9.90 6.48 4.80
N LEU A 159 -9.72 6.93 3.57
CA LEU A 159 -10.30 6.35 2.36
C LEU A 159 -9.21 5.65 1.57
N SER A 160 -9.50 4.47 1.06
CA SER A 160 -8.55 3.75 0.22
C SER A 160 -8.26 4.54 -1.06
N VAL A 161 -7.00 4.93 -1.25
CA VAL A 161 -6.52 5.67 -2.42
C VAL A 161 -6.66 4.83 -3.69
N ASP A 162 -6.18 3.62 -3.59
CA ASP A 162 -6.27 2.50 -4.50
C ASP A 162 -5.90 1.24 -3.74
N CYS A 163 -5.95 0.09 -4.39
CA CYS A 163 -5.61 -1.16 -3.72
C CYS A 163 -4.79 -2.09 -4.61
N ASN A 164 -4.20 -3.08 -3.99
CA ASN A 164 -3.40 -4.10 -4.65
C ASN A 164 -3.71 -5.48 -4.07
N PRO A 165 -4.77 -6.15 -4.54
CA PRO A 165 -5.06 -7.53 -4.17
C PRO A 165 -3.91 -8.45 -4.57
N MET A 166 -3.54 -9.37 -3.68
CA MET A 166 -2.43 -10.29 -3.88
C MET A 166 -2.85 -11.48 -4.75
N VAL A 167 -2.13 -11.67 -5.85
CA VAL A 167 -2.27 -12.80 -6.77
C VAL A 167 -0.91 -13.45 -7.02
N LEU A 168 -0.90 -14.63 -7.60
CA LEU A 168 0.32 -15.23 -8.14
C LEU A 168 0.48 -14.80 -9.60
N TYR A 169 1.66 -14.29 -9.94
CA TYR A 169 2.10 -14.10 -11.31
C TYR A 169 2.76 -15.39 -11.80
N TYR A 170 2.48 -15.79 -13.03
CA TYR A 170 3.17 -16.89 -13.70
C TYR A 170 3.37 -16.58 -15.18
N SER A 171 4.27 -17.29 -15.88
CA SER A 171 4.52 -17.09 -17.31
C SER A 171 3.85 -18.21 -18.12
N PRO A 172 2.73 -17.96 -18.83
CA PRO A 172 2.09 -18.94 -19.71
C PRO A 172 3.04 -19.55 -20.73
N GLN A 173 3.96 -18.74 -21.30
CA GLN A 173 4.97 -19.22 -22.23
C GLN A 173 5.93 -20.23 -21.58
N MET A 174 6.41 -19.95 -20.36
CA MET A 174 7.31 -20.86 -19.65
C MET A 174 6.61 -22.19 -19.34
N PHE A 175 5.34 -22.15 -18.93
CA PHE A 175 4.53 -23.35 -18.67
C PHE A 175 4.38 -24.20 -19.92
N LYS A 176 4.08 -23.59 -21.05
CA LYS A 176 3.99 -24.27 -22.35
C LYS A 176 5.33 -24.89 -22.77
N GLU A 177 6.45 -24.20 -22.59
CA GLU A 177 7.79 -24.70 -22.93
C GLU A 177 8.19 -25.93 -22.09
N LEU A 178 7.75 -25.96 -20.81
CA LEU A 178 8.01 -27.07 -19.88
C LEU A 178 6.94 -28.17 -19.93
N ASN A 179 5.91 -28.04 -20.78
CA ASN A 179 4.74 -28.92 -20.87
C ASN A 179 4.02 -29.07 -19.52
N LEU A 180 3.93 -28.00 -18.74
CA LEU A 180 3.13 -27.92 -17.52
C LEU A 180 1.66 -27.71 -17.87
N GLU A 181 0.77 -28.19 -17.00
CA GLU A 181 -0.66 -27.85 -17.09
C GLU A 181 -0.84 -26.34 -16.85
N ASP A 182 -1.77 -25.75 -17.59
CA ASP A 182 -2.08 -24.33 -17.44
C ASP A 182 -2.83 -24.08 -16.12
N PRO A 183 -2.35 -23.19 -15.24
CA PRO A 183 -3.06 -22.82 -14.01
C PRO A 183 -4.50 -22.34 -14.25
N GLN A 184 -4.79 -21.65 -15.35
CA GLN A 184 -6.14 -21.21 -15.68
C GLN A 184 -7.09 -22.38 -15.93
N GLU A 185 -6.64 -23.38 -16.72
CA GLU A 185 -7.45 -24.57 -16.97
C GLU A 185 -7.72 -25.36 -15.68
N LEU A 186 -6.73 -25.46 -14.79
CA LEU A 186 -6.88 -26.10 -13.47
C LEU A 186 -7.87 -25.32 -12.60
N PHE A 187 -7.77 -24.00 -12.60
CA PHE A 187 -8.66 -23.13 -11.85
C PHE A 187 -10.12 -23.25 -12.33
N GLU A 188 -10.36 -23.20 -13.64
CA GLU A 188 -11.70 -23.34 -14.21
C GLU A 188 -12.34 -24.69 -13.88
N LYS A 189 -11.54 -25.75 -13.80
CA LYS A 189 -11.99 -27.12 -13.44
C LYS A 189 -12.18 -27.33 -11.92
N GLY A 190 -11.78 -26.36 -11.07
CA GLY A 190 -11.74 -26.53 -9.62
C GLY A 190 -10.62 -27.48 -9.16
N GLU A 191 -9.59 -27.66 -9.98
CA GLU A 191 -8.43 -28.52 -9.75
C GLU A 191 -7.17 -27.73 -9.38
N TRP A 192 -7.25 -26.40 -9.23
CA TRP A 192 -6.16 -25.53 -8.77
C TRP A 192 -5.93 -25.72 -7.28
N THR A 193 -5.29 -26.84 -6.92
CA THR A 193 -5.07 -27.31 -5.54
C THR A 193 -3.60 -27.25 -5.16
N TRP A 194 -3.31 -27.36 -3.86
CA TRP A 194 -1.94 -27.52 -3.37
C TRP A 194 -1.22 -28.70 -3.98
N ASP A 195 -1.90 -29.84 -4.20
CA ASP A 195 -1.29 -31.02 -4.82
C ASP A 195 -0.85 -30.71 -6.25
N LYS A 196 -1.70 -30.03 -7.03
CA LYS A 196 -1.34 -29.61 -8.39
C LYS A 196 -0.24 -28.55 -8.41
N PHE A 197 -0.29 -27.61 -7.48
CA PHE A 197 0.78 -26.62 -7.32
C PHE A 197 2.13 -27.28 -7.01
N ASP A 198 2.13 -28.29 -6.14
CA ASP A 198 3.32 -29.09 -5.81
C ASP A 198 3.86 -29.89 -6.99
N GLU A 199 2.98 -30.50 -7.80
CA GLU A 199 3.37 -31.19 -9.05
C GLU A 199 4.09 -30.21 -9.99
N ILE A 200 3.53 -29.01 -10.20
CA ILE A 200 4.11 -27.94 -11.02
C ILE A 200 5.47 -27.50 -10.44
N CYS A 201 5.54 -27.20 -9.14
CA CYS A 201 6.78 -26.77 -8.49
C CYS A 201 7.88 -27.84 -8.58
N SER A 202 7.52 -29.12 -8.53
CA SER A 202 8.47 -30.24 -8.68
C SER A 202 9.07 -30.26 -10.08
N VAL A 203 8.25 -30.10 -11.13
CA VAL A 203 8.75 -30.01 -12.51
C VAL A 203 9.62 -28.77 -12.72
N LEU A 204 9.25 -27.65 -12.13
CA LEU A 204 10.09 -26.42 -12.15
C LEU A 204 11.47 -26.69 -11.52
N GLN A 205 11.50 -27.35 -10.36
CA GLN A 205 12.74 -27.70 -9.65
C GLN A 205 13.62 -28.66 -10.48
N GLU A 206 13.03 -29.66 -11.12
CA GLU A 206 13.74 -30.59 -12.03
C GLU A 206 14.38 -29.84 -13.22
N ASN A 207 13.80 -28.69 -13.61
CA ASN A 207 14.34 -27.81 -14.66
C ASN A 207 15.22 -26.69 -14.11
N GLY A 208 15.68 -26.78 -12.87
CA GLY A 208 16.60 -25.84 -12.23
C GLY A 208 15.99 -24.49 -11.89
N LYS A 209 14.67 -24.43 -11.69
CA LYS A 209 13.92 -23.24 -11.32
C LYS A 209 13.30 -23.42 -9.93
N SER A 210 13.08 -22.33 -9.23
CA SER A 210 12.26 -22.34 -8.00
C SER A 210 10.78 -22.34 -8.36
N GLY A 211 9.95 -22.99 -7.56
CA GLY A 211 8.49 -22.95 -7.73
C GLY A 211 7.95 -21.57 -7.35
N LEU A 212 8.23 -21.13 -6.13
CA LEU A 212 7.75 -19.85 -5.57
C LEU A 212 8.85 -19.18 -4.74
N ILE A 213 8.81 -17.85 -4.67
CA ILE A 213 9.53 -17.06 -3.66
C ILE A 213 8.58 -16.77 -2.50
N GLN A 214 8.93 -17.26 -1.30
CA GLN A 214 8.24 -16.94 -0.05
C GLN A 214 8.98 -15.84 0.67
N ASN A 215 8.35 -14.69 0.85
CA ASN A 215 8.87 -13.60 1.66
C ASN A 215 8.57 -13.82 3.17
N GLY A 216 9.33 -13.17 4.03
CA GLY A 216 9.29 -13.40 5.48
C GLY A 216 8.13 -12.74 6.20
N ASP A 217 7.38 -11.86 5.54
CA ASP A 217 6.27 -11.16 6.19
C ASP A 217 5.06 -12.07 6.45
N ASN A 218 4.34 -11.81 7.53
CA ASN A 218 3.16 -12.58 7.94
C ASN A 218 2.10 -12.63 6.85
N ILE A 219 1.99 -11.56 6.11
CA ILE A 219 0.99 -11.33 5.06
C ILE A 219 1.10 -12.39 3.96
N ARG A 220 2.33 -12.71 3.54
CA ARG A 220 2.58 -13.76 2.55
C ARG A 220 2.17 -15.15 3.08
N LEU A 221 2.40 -15.39 4.37
CA LEU A 221 1.96 -16.62 5.02
C LEU A 221 0.43 -16.69 5.09
N TYR A 222 -0.22 -15.58 5.44
CA TYR A 222 -1.67 -15.56 5.64
C TYR A 222 -2.45 -15.82 4.35
N ASN A 223 -1.91 -15.52 3.18
CA ASN A 223 -2.52 -15.93 1.92
C ASN A 223 -2.65 -17.46 1.82
N TRP A 224 -1.66 -18.21 2.29
CA TRP A 224 -1.73 -19.67 2.36
C TRP A 224 -2.69 -20.17 3.45
N VAL A 225 -2.65 -19.51 4.62
CA VAL A 225 -3.51 -19.85 5.76
C VAL A 225 -4.98 -19.70 5.38
N PHE A 226 -5.36 -18.56 4.84
CA PHE A 226 -6.76 -18.28 4.51
C PHE A 226 -7.23 -19.04 3.28
N ALA A 227 -6.34 -19.32 2.33
CA ALA A 227 -6.63 -20.22 1.22
C ALA A 227 -6.90 -21.67 1.69
N ASN A 228 -6.36 -22.08 2.84
CA ASN A 228 -6.70 -23.37 3.49
C ASN A 228 -7.95 -23.28 4.38
N GLY A 229 -8.57 -22.12 4.50
CA GLY A 229 -9.70 -21.85 5.40
C GLY A 229 -9.30 -21.90 6.88
N GLY A 230 -8.03 -21.61 7.19
CA GLY A 230 -7.51 -21.47 8.55
C GLY A 230 -7.71 -20.07 9.11
N THR A 231 -7.45 -19.91 10.41
CA THR A 231 -7.48 -18.63 11.11
C THR A 231 -6.24 -18.46 11.98
N VAL A 232 -5.79 -17.21 12.12
CA VAL A 232 -4.65 -16.84 12.98
C VAL A 232 -5.10 -16.06 14.22
N TRP A 233 -6.41 -15.81 14.35
CA TRP A 233 -7.02 -15.15 15.49
C TRP A 233 -8.22 -15.96 16.02
N ASP A 234 -8.27 -16.14 17.35
CA ASP A 234 -9.42 -16.68 18.09
C ASP A 234 -9.98 -15.55 18.96
N GLY A 235 -10.93 -14.81 18.42
CA GLY A 235 -11.40 -13.55 19.01
C GLY A 235 -10.26 -12.54 19.13
N GLU A 236 -9.90 -12.17 20.37
CA GLU A 236 -8.82 -11.22 20.66
C GLU A 236 -7.46 -11.90 20.90
N THR A 237 -7.37 -13.20 20.67
CA THR A 237 -6.14 -13.97 20.94
C THR A 237 -5.47 -14.35 19.62
N TYR A 238 -4.18 -14.01 19.47
CA TYR A 238 -3.37 -14.47 18.34
C TYR A 238 -3.06 -15.95 18.51
N LYS A 239 -3.70 -16.78 17.71
CA LYS A 239 -3.60 -18.22 17.81
C LYS A 239 -3.96 -18.91 16.49
N PHE A 240 -3.06 -19.71 16.00
CA PHE A 240 -3.24 -20.52 14.80
C PHE A 240 -4.16 -21.71 15.07
N ASP A 241 -5.23 -21.88 14.30
CA ASP A 241 -6.03 -23.11 14.30
C ASP A 241 -5.30 -24.25 13.58
N ASP A 242 -5.90 -25.42 13.53
CA ASP A 242 -5.28 -26.60 12.92
C ASP A 242 -5.01 -26.42 11.42
N LYS A 243 -5.89 -25.72 10.70
CA LYS A 243 -5.72 -25.44 9.27
C LYS A 243 -4.64 -24.39 9.01
N ALA A 244 -4.52 -23.38 9.89
CA ALA A 244 -3.46 -22.38 9.82
C ALA A 244 -2.09 -23.03 10.09
N LYS A 245 -2.00 -23.92 11.09
CA LYS A 245 -0.79 -24.71 11.35
C LYS A 245 -0.41 -25.58 10.16
N GLU A 246 -1.40 -26.24 9.54
CA GLU A 246 -1.16 -27.05 8.33
C GLU A 246 -0.59 -26.21 7.20
N ALA A 247 -1.13 -25.00 6.96
CA ALA A 247 -0.63 -24.09 5.93
C ALA A 247 0.81 -23.60 6.22
N PHE A 248 1.13 -23.29 7.47
CA PHE A 248 2.48 -22.93 7.85
C PHE A 248 3.47 -24.06 7.63
N LEU A 249 3.12 -25.29 8.06
CA LEU A 249 3.94 -26.47 7.86
C LEU A 249 4.11 -26.77 6.37
N TYR A 250 3.05 -26.60 5.56
CA TYR A 250 3.09 -26.73 4.11
C TYR A 250 4.17 -25.81 3.50
N VAL A 251 4.21 -24.53 3.86
CA VAL A 251 5.21 -23.56 3.38
C VAL A 251 6.62 -23.96 3.84
N CYS A 252 6.79 -24.31 5.12
CA CYS A 252 8.09 -24.69 5.68
C CYS A 252 8.68 -25.95 5.00
N GLU A 253 7.85 -26.95 4.70
CA GLU A 253 8.29 -28.15 3.98
C GLU A 253 8.81 -27.82 2.57
N ARG A 254 8.13 -26.91 1.82
CA ARG A 254 8.54 -26.51 0.46
C ARG A 254 9.79 -25.64 0.45
N LEU A 255 10.01 -24.87 1.49
CA LEU A 255 11.27 -24.18 1.70
C LEU A 255 12.41 -25.18 1.99
N LYS A 256 12.15 -26.17 2.84
CA LYS A 256 13.13 -27.17 3.23
C LYS A 256 13.55 -28.09 2.07
N ASP A 257 12.63 -28.49 1.22
CA ASP A 257 12.91 -29.37 0.06
C ASP A 257 13.35 -28.60 -1.19
N GLY A 258 13.34 -27.26 -1.14
CA GLY A 258 13.83 -26.37 -2.20
C GLY A 258 12.85 -26.14 -3.34
N ARG A 259 11.59 -26.57 -3.23
CA ARG A 259 10.53 -26.18 -4.19
C ARG A 259 10.20 -24.69 -4.06
N PHE A 260 10.23 -24.15 -2.83
CA PHE A 260 10.19 -22.71 -2.58
C PHE A 260 11.58 -22.20 -2.20
N VAL A 261 11.81 -20.92 -2.43
CA VAL A 261 13.00 -20.21 -1.95
C VAL A 261 12.58 -19.09 -0.99
N TYR A 262 13.29 -18.96 0.11
CA TYR A 262 13.06 -17.86 1.04
C TYR A 262 13.67 -16.56 0.48
N GLY A 263 12.84 -15.52 0.30
CA GLY A 263 13.26 -14.23 -0.27
C GLY A 263 14.40 -13.56 0.50
N GLY A 264 14.44 -13.71 1.82
CA GLY A 264 15.51 -13.16 2.67
C GLY A 264 16.88 -13.81 2.49
N THR A 265 16.99 -14.91 1.75
CA THR A 265 18.27 -15.57 1.40
C THR A 265 18.76 -15.24 0.00
N LEU A 266 18.00 -14.48 -0.76
CA LEU A 266 18.40 -14.08 -2.11
C LEU A 266 19.55 -13.08 -2.05
N PRO A 267 20.49 -13.12 -3.01
CA PRO A 267 21.55 -12.13 -3.10
C PRO A 267 21.00 -10.70 -3.29
N ASP A 268 21.76 -9.71 -2.84
CA ASP A 268 21.44 -8.29 -3.06
C ASP A 268 21.16 -8.01 -4.54
N GLY A 269 20.04 -7.33 -4.81
CA GLY A 269 19.57 -7.01 -6.16
C GLY A 269 18.90 -8.17 -6.91
N GLN A 270 18.62 -9.28 -6.26
CA GLN A 270 17.80 -10.38 -6.77
C GLN A 270 16.50 -10.48 -5.98
N GLY A 271 15.58 -9.54 -6.23
CA GLY A 271 14.23 -9.61 -5.71
C GLY A 271 13.34 -10.59 -6.49
N GLU A 272 12.09 -10.75 -6.03
CA GLU A 272 11.10 -11.59 -6.70
C GLU A 272 10.85 -11.19 -8.17
N ASP A 273 10.84 -9.88 -8.45
CA ASP A 273 10.72 -9.30 -9.78
C ASP A 273 11.89 -9.71 -10.71
N ALA A 274 13.13 -9.53 -10.27
CA ALA A 274 14.32 -9.88 -11.05
C ALA A 274 14.39 -11.39 -11.35
N MET A 275 14.03 -12.25 -10.39
CA MET A 275 13.97 -13.69 -10.59
C MET A 275 12.86 -14.10 -11.55
N PHE A 276 11.70 -13.44 -11.49
CA PHE A 276 10.62 -13.68 -12.42
C PHE A 276 10.99 -13.23 -13.85
N MET A 277 11.46 -12.00 -14.02
CA MET A 277 11.92 -11.47 -15.32
C MET A 277 13.02 -12.32 -15.95
N SER A 278 13.94 -12.86 -15.14
CA SER A 278 14.98 -13.78 -15.61
C SER A 278 14.51 -15.24 -15.74
N ARG A 279 13.23 -15.52 -15.51
CA ARG A 279 12.61 -16.86 -15.63
C ARG A 279 13.26 -17.93 -14.73
N GLN A 280 13.73 -17.51 -13.54
CA GLN A 280 14.34 -18.41 -12.55
C GLN A 280 13.32 -18.94 -11.54
N VAL A 281 12.12 -18.39 -11.52
CA VAL A 281 11.02 -18.79 -10.64
C VAL A 281 9.74 -18.98 -11.45
N GLY A 282 8.90 -19.93 -11.04
CA GLY A 282 7.60 -20.21 -11.68
C GLY A 282 6.53 -19.23 -11.27
N PHE A 283 6.47 -18.91 -9.98
CA PHE A 283 5.47 -18.03 -9.40
C PHE A 283 6.07 -17.00 -8.46
N ILE A 284 5.48 -15.81 -8.44
CA ILE A 284 5.71 -14.79 -7.41
C ILE A 284 4.37 -14.27 -6.90
N GLY A 285 4.27 -14.01 -5.60
CA GLY A 285 3.07 -13.42 -5.00
C GLY A 285 3.19 -11.91 -4.91
N ALA A 286 2.42 -11.17 -5.72
CA ALA A 286 2.46 -9.70 -5.74
C ALA A 286 1.08 -9.10 -6.03
N GLY A 287 0.91 -7.82 -5.70
CA GLY A 287 -0.16 -7.00 -6.23
C GLY A 287 0.18 -6.46 -7.62
N ARG A 288 -0.63 -5.54 -8.14
CA ARG A 288 -0.50 -5.03 -9.51
C ARG A 288 0.74 -4.13 -9.75
N TRP A 289 1.49 -3.77 -8.71
CA TRP A 289 2.65 -2.86 -8.80
C TRP A 289 3.75 -3.31 -9.76
N LEU A 290 3.86 -4.61 -10.10
CA LEU A 290 4.81 -5.14 -11.07
C LEU A 290 4.28 -5.12 -12.51
N THR A 291 2.97 -5.01 -12.71
CA THR A 291 2.31 -5.18 -14.01
C THR A 291 2.80 -4.22 -15.07
N LYS A 292 2.88 -2.94 -14.73
CA LYS A 292 3.33 -1.91 -15.68
C LYS A 292 4.75 -2.19 -16.15
N THR A 293 5.66 -2.45 -15.24
CA THR A 293 7.07 -2.76 -15.57
C THR A 293 7.17 -4.02 -16.43
N PHE A 294 6.47 -5.09 -16.08
CA PHE A 294 6.49 -6.33 -16.85
C PHE A 294 5.92 -6.15 -18.26
N HIS A 295 4.83 -5.38 -18.36
CA HIS A 295 4.23 -5.06 -19.67
C HIS A 295 5.18 -4.22 -20.55
N GLU A 296 5.79 -3.17 -20.01
CA GLU A 296 6.70 -2.28 -20.75
C GLU A 296 8.00 -2.99 -21.17
N GLU A 297 8.49 -3.92 -20.35
CA GLU A 297 9.67 -4.74 -20.65
C GLU A 297 9.35 -5.97 -21.52
N GLY A 298 8.07 -6.17 -21.88
CA GLY A 298 7.65 -7.30 -22.73
C GLY A 298 7.79 -8.67 -22.04
N ILE A 299 7.71 -8.69 -20.72
CA ILE A 299 7.71 -9.94 -19.95
C ILE A 299 6.37 -10.65 -20.17
N ASP A 300 6.44 -11.96 -20.40
CA ASP A 300 5.26 -12.82 -20.48
C ASP A 300 4.76 -13.14 -19.06
N PHE A 301 3.51 -12.77 -18.76
CA PHE A 301 2.91 -13.04 -17.45
C PHE A 301 1.38 -13.07 -17.50
N ASP A 302 0.81 -13.76 -16.53
CA ASP A 302 -0.62 -13.74 -16.24
C ASP A 302 -0.86 -13.84 -14.72
N TYR A 303 -2.12 -13.65 -14.30
CA TYR A 303 -2.52 -13.74 -12.91
C TYR A 303 -3.26 -15.05 -12.65
N ILE A 304 -3.05 -15.61 -11.46
CA ILE A 304 -3.86 -16.69 -10.91
C ILE A 304 -4.05 -16.46 -9.41
N PRO A 305 -5.23 -16.68 -8.83
CA PRO A 305 -5.40 -16.66 -7.36
C PRO A 305 -4.51 -17.70 -6.67
N TYR A 306 -4.25 -17.50 -5.37
CA TYR A 306 -3.57 -18.52 -4.57
C TYR A 306 -4.33 -19.84 -4.61
N PRO A 307 -3.64 -21.00 -4.76
CA PRO A 307 -4.29 -22.29 -4.74
C PRO A 307 -4.82 -22.62 -3.34
N SER A 308 -6.00 -23.22 -3.28
CA SER A 308 -6.53 -23.79 -2.05
C SER A 308 -6.20 -25.28 -1.95
N LYS A 309 -6.35 -25.86 -0.75
CA LYS A 309 -6.14 -27.31 -0.58
C LYS A 309 -7.20 -28.13 -1.31
N ASP A 310 -8.43 -27.66 -1.39
CA ASP A 310 -9.60 -28.38 -1.90
C ASP A 310 -10.12 -27.88 -3.26
N GLY A 311 -9.44 -26.93 -3.90
CA GLY A 311 -9.83 -26.35 -5.18
C GLY A 311 -10.88 -25.24 -5.06
N THR A 312 -11.14 -24.71 -3.85
CA THR A 312 -11.99 -23.53 -3.66
C THR A 312 -11.43 -22.36 -4.49
N GLN A 313 -12.27 -21.81 -5.37
CA GLN A 313 -11.92 -20.67 -6.19
C GLN A 313 -11.98 -19.38 -5.37
N TYR A 314 -11.10 -18.40 -5.73
CA TYR A 314 -11.04 -17.09 -5.07
C TYR A 314 -10.94 -17.16 -3.55
N SER A 315 -10.01 -17.96 -3.07
CA SER A 315 -9.64 -17.98 -1.66
C SER A 315 -9.21 -16.58 -1.21
N PRO A 316 -9.57 -16.16 0.02
CA PRO A 316 -9.21 -14.83 0.53
C PRO A 316 -7.70 -14.60 0.49
N ALA A 317 -7.29 -13.51 -0.15
CA ALA A 317 -5.90 -13.05 -0.14
C ALA A 317 -5.84 -11.59 0.32
N GLN A 318 -4.66 -11.12 0.71
CA GLN A 318 -4.50 -9.75 1.15
C GLN A 318 -4.84 -8.76 0.04
N VAL A 319 -5.52 -7.68 0.42
CA VAL A 319 -5.69 -6.47 -0.36
C VAL A 319 -4.82 -5.39 0.28
N CYS A 320 -3.64 -5.14 -0.29
CA CYS A 320 -2.76 -4.08 0.20
C CYS A 320 -3.39 -2.73 -0.12
N CYS A 321 -3.58 -1.88 0.88
CA CYS A 321 -4.21 -0.57 0.73
C CYS A 321 -3.27 0.56 1.20
N GLY A 322 -3.38 1.70 0.55
CA GLY A 322 -2.92 2.97 1.09
C GLY A 322 -4.13 3.87 1.33
N TYR A 323 -4.08 4.69 2.33
CA TYR A 323 -5.23 5.51 2.74
C TYR A 323 -4.93 6.99 2.63
N LEU A 324 -5.92 7.76 2.23
CA LEU A 324 -5.91 9.21 2.37
C LEU A 324 -6.67 9.59 3.63
N SER A 325 -5.99 10.18 4.58
CA SER A 325 -6.55 10.60 5.86
C SER A 325 -6.43 12.11 6.03
N VAL A 326 -7.30 12.67 6.85
CA VAL A 326 -7.28 14.09 7.23
C VAL A 326 -6.62 14.25 8.59
N ASN A 327 -5.66 15.15 8.69
CA ASN A 327 -5.01 15.51 9.95
C ASN A 327 -6.04 16.09 10.94
N ALA A 328 -6.18 15.47 12.12
CA ALA A 328 -7.14 15.91 13.13
C ALA A 328 -6.86 17.32 13.67
N ASN A 329 -5.66 17.86 13.44
CA ASN A 329 -5.27 19.23 13.84
C ASN A 329 -5.34 20.25 12.68
N SER A 330 -5.88 19.88 11.50
CA SER A 330 -6.13 20.84 10.43
C SER A 330 -7.14 21.89 10.86
N GLU A 331 -6.94 23.14 10.44
CA GLU A 331 -7.91 24.22 10.63
C GLU A 331 -9.10 24.14 9.66
N HIS A 332 -9.01 23.27 8.62
CA HIS A 332 -9.94 23.11 7.49
C HIS A 332 -10.35 21.66 7.29
N ILE A 333 -10.85 20.99 8.35
CA ILE A 333 -11.14 19.53 8.35
C ILE A 333 -12.20 19.15 7.31
N GLU A 334 -13.29 19.94 7.17
CA GLU A 334 -14.38 19.60 6.23
C GLU A 334 -13.92 19.75 4.78
N GLU A 335 -13.18 20.80 4.45
CA GLU A 335 -12.61 21.03 3.12
C GLU A 335 -11.56 19.96 2.77
N ALA A 336 -10.76 19.56 3.74
CA ALA A 336 -9.81 18.47 3.58
C ALA A 336 -10.51 17.12 3.35
N MET A 337 -11.63 16.85 4.02
CA MET A 337 -12.47 15.67 3.78
C MET A 337 -13.12 15.71 2.39
N LYS A 338 -13.53 16.89 1.93
CA LYS A 338 -14.08 17.08 0.57
C LYS A 338 -13.04 16.71 -0.49
N PHE A 339 -11.80 17.19 -0.36
CA PHE A 339 -10.71 16.78 -1.23
C PHE A 339 -10.41 15.28 -1.14
N ALA A 340 -10.31 14.72 0.06
CA ALA A 340 -10.01 13.30 0.24
C ALA A 340 -11.08 12.41 -0.42
N SER A 341 -12.37 12.76 -0.29
CA SER A 341 -13.47 12.03 -0.93
C SER A 341 -13.46 12.15 -2.46
N PHE A 342 -13.07 13.31 -3.02
CA PHE A 342 -12.86 13.45 -4.47
C PHE A 342 -11.70 12.58 -4.95
N TYR A 343 -10.55 12.70 -4.27
CA TYR A 343 -9.31 12.03 -4.66
C TYR A 343 -9.42 10.51 -4.63
N CYS A 344 -10.11 9.95 -3.61
CA CYS A 344 -10.37 8.52 -3.47
C CYS A 344 -11.64 8.07 -4.21
N GLY A 345 -12.42 9.00 -4.75
CA GLY A 345 -13.62 8.73 -5.55
C GLY A 345 -13.34 8.45 -7.02
N THR A 346 -14.43 8.24 -7.77
CA THR A 346 -14.37 7.91 -9.22
C THR A 346 -13.52 8.90 -10.00
N GLN A 347 -13.72 10.21 -9.82
CA GLN A 347 -13.03 11.25 -10.60
C GLN A 347 -11.52 11.30 -10.31
N GLY A 348 -11.13 11.26 -9.04
CA GLY A 348 -9.73 11.29 -8.64
C GLY A 348 -8.98 10.02 -9.01
N GLN A 349 -9.61 8.85 -8.87
CA GLN A 349 -9.01 7.58 -9.30
C GLN A 349 -8.93 7.47 -10.82
N GLU A 350 -9.97 7.89 -11.56
CA GLU A 350 -9.93 7.94 -13.03
C GLU A 350 -8.80 8.82 -13.55
N ALA A 351 -8.54 9.97 -12.91
CA ALA A 351 -7.43 10.85 -13.27
C ALA A 351 -6.06 10.19 -13.06
N ARG A 352 -5.92 9.29 -12.05
CA ARG A 352 -4.65 8.64 -11.67
C ARG A 352 -4.43 7.27 -12.32
N ILE A 353 -5.49 6.47 -12.46
CA ILE A 353 -5.42 5.07 -12.90
C ILE A 353 -5.76 5.02 -14.39
N GLN A 354 -4.77 5.27 -15.26
CA GLN A 354 -4.94 5.24 -16.69
C GLN A 354 -4.05 4.17 -17.34
N GLY A 355 -4.60 3.48 -18.35
CA GLY A 355 -3.87 2.47 -19.11
C GLY A 355 -3.45 1.27 -18.27
N VAL A 356 -2.24 0.76 -18.49
CA VAL A 356 -1.66 -0.32 -17.68
C VAL A 356 -1.07 0.30 -16.42
N GLY A 357 -1.91 0.42 -15.38
CA GLY A 357 -1.53 1.01 -14.10
C GLY A 357 -0.80 0.05 -13.16
N THR A 358 -0.33 0.60 -12.06
CA THR A 358 0.39 -0.11 -10.97
C THR A 358 -0.52 -0.50 -9.80
N SER A 359 -1.81 -0.16 -9.88
CA SER A 359 -2.79 -0.41 -8.82
C SER A 359 -4.16 -0.73 -9.40
N VAL A 360 -5.06 -1.16 -8.55
CA VAL A 360 -6.45 -1.48 -8.83
C VAL A 360 -7.32 -0.37 -8.24
N PRO A 361 -8.36 0.11 -8.93
CA PRO A 361 -9.31 1.01 -8.32
C PRO A 361 -9.87 0.44 -7.01
N SER A 362 -10.00 1.26 -5.98
CA SER A 362 -10.67 0.86 -4.75
C SER A 362 -12.20 1.03 -4.84
N VAL A 363 -12.67 1.90 -5.76
CA VAL A 363 -14.11 2.10 -6.02
C VAL A 363 -14.59 1.20 -7.16
N LYS A 364 -15.70 0.51 -6.94
CA LYS A 364 -16.30 -0.47 -7.87
C LYS A 364 -16.72 0.13 -9.23
N THR A 365 -17.03 1.42 -9.26
CA THR A 365 -17.46 2.12 -10.49
C THR A 365 -16.42 2.13 -11.60
N LEU A 366 -15.13 1.89 -11.27
CA LEU A 366 -14.01 1.90 -12.21
C LEU A 366 -13.50 0.51 -12.63
N ASP A 367 -14.19 -0.56 -12.26
CA ASP A 367 -13.77 -1.94 -12.57
C ASP A 367 -13.63 -2.18 -14.07
N SER A 368 -14.49 -1.55 -14.88
CA SER A 368 -14.42 -1.65 -16.34
C SER A 368 -13.12 -1.11 -16.93
N MET A 369 -12.52 -0.08 -16.33
CA MET A 369 -11.23 0.46 -16.81
C MET A 369 -10.12 -0.60 -16.76
N LEU A 370 -10.15 -1.43 -15.71
CA LEU A 370 -9.17 -2.47 -15.52
C LEU A 370 -9.36 -3.62 -16.51
N THR A 371 -10.60 -4.10 -16.65
CA THR A 371 -10.93 -5.21 -17.57
C THR A 371 -10.77 -4.83 -19.04
N GLU A 372 -11.06 -3.59 -19.42
CA GLU A 372 -10.83 -3.08 -20.77
C GLU A 372 -9.34 -3.04 -21.16
N SER A 373 -8.43 -2.89 -20.18
CA SER A 373 -6.99 -2.91 -20.44
C SER A 373 -6.50 -4.28 -20.93
N SER A 374 -7.16 -5.37 -20.49
CA SER A 374 -6.80 -6.77 -20.78
C SER A 374 -5.32 -7.08 -20.56
N VAL A 375 -4.71 -6.50 -19.54
CA VAL A 375 -3.30 -6.71 -19.18
C VAL A 375 -3.19 -7.04 -17.69
N PRO A 376 -2.82 -8.29 -17.38
CA PRO A 376 -2.72 -9.44 -18.29
C PRO A 376 -4.07 -9.94 -18.79
N GLU A 377 -4.10 -11.06 -19.53
CA GLU A 377 -5.32 -11.62 -20.12
C GLU A 377 -6.42 -11.88 -19.08
N HIS A 378 -6.05 -12.45 -17.91
CA HIS A 378 -6.97 -12.76 -16.81
C HIS A 378 -6.91 -11.71 -15.67
N VAL A 379 -6.90 -10.44 -16.05
CA VAL A 379 -6.87 -9.31 -15.09
C VAL A 379 -8.10 -9.26 -14.17
N ASP A 380 -9.21 -9.85 -14.55
CA ASP A 380 -10.44 -9.96 -13.76
C ASP A 380 -10.25 -10.77 -12.46
N HIS A 381 -9.30 -11.69 -12.38
CA HIS A 381 -8.96 -12.39 -11.16
C HIS A 381 -8.66 -11.44 -10.00
N ILE A 382 -7.95 -10.33 -10.27
CA ILE A 382 -7.57 -9.38 -9.22
C ILE A 382 -8.78 -8.65 -8.62
N LEU A 383 -9.84 -8.40 -9.43
CA LEU A 383 -11.09 -7.81 -8.95
C LEU A 383 -11.87 -8.78 -8.05
N GLN A 384 -11.89 -10.06 -8.41
CA GLN A 384 -12.53 -11.07 -7.60
C GLN A 384 -11.80 -11.27 -6.25
N VAL A 385 -10.46 -11.25 -6.27
CA VAL A 385 -9.65 -11.29 -5.06
C VAL A 385 -9.89 -10.04 -4.20
N ARG A 386 -10.04 -8.83 -4.80
CA ARG A 386 -10.44 -7.62 -4.05
C ARG A 386 -11.77 -7.80 -3.32
N ALA A 387 -12.75 -8.42 -3.97
CA ALA A 387 -14.09 -8.60 -3.42
C ALA A 387 -14.14 -9.64 -2.28
N THR A 388 -13.26 -10.65 -2.30
CA THR A 388 -13.20 -11.73 -1.30
C THR A 388 -12.05 -11.60 -0.31
N GLY A 389 -11.15 -10.64 -0.53
CA GLY A 389 -9.91 -10.46 0.21
C GLY A 389 -10.09 -9.76 1.55
N TRP A 390 -8.98 -9.50 2.19
CA TRP A 390 -8.87 -8.87 3.51
C TRP A 390 -7.77 -7.81 3.52
N ALA A 391 -7.95 -6.76 4.30
CA ALA A 391 -6.93 -5.74 4.54
C ALA A 391 -6.34 -5.89 5.94
N LEU A 392 -5.16 -5.31 6.14
CA LEU A 392 -4.47 -5.33 7.42
C LEU A 392 -5.26 -4.52 8.46
N GLY A 393 -5.65 -5.16 9.55
CA GLY A 393 -6.50 -4.59 10.58
C GLY A 393 -7.95 -5.10 10.56
N ASP A 394 -8.34 -5.92 9.57
CA ASP A 394 -9.60 -6.67 9.59
C ASP A 394 -9.61 -7.73 10.69
N ASP A 395 -10.79 -8.24 11.04
CA ASP A 395 -10.97 -9.26 12.09
C ASP A 395 -10.11 -10.51 11.91
N CYS A 396 -9.82 -10.90 10.66
CA CYS A 396 -8.95 -12.05 10.36
C CYS A 396 -7.45 -11.71 10.42
N ALA A 397 -7.08 -10.42 10.42
CA ALA A 397 -5.71 -9.92 10.40
C ALA A 397 -5.51 -8.76 11.41
N LYS A 398 -5.96 -8.94 12.66
CA LYS A 398 -5.91 -7.94 13.74
C LYS A 398 -4.51 -7.53 14.14
N ASP A 399 -3.47 -8.26 13.73
CA ASP A 399 -2.07 -7.89 13.89
C ASP A 399 -1.77 -6.49 13.33
N GLY A 400 -2.48 -6.04 12.29
CA GLY A 400 -2.44 -4.65 11.83
C GLY A 400 -2.96 -3.60 12.81
N LEU A 401 -3.67 -4.00 13.86
CA LEU A 401 -4.16 -3.10 14.91
C LEU A 401 -3.12 -2.83 16.01
N TYR A 402 -2.03 -3.61 16.05
CA TYR A 402 -1.04 -3.54 17.11
C TYR A 402 0.31 -3.05 16.57
N PRO A 403 0.74 -1.81 16.86
CA PRO A 403 2.03 -1.29 16.42
C PRO A 403 3.20 -2.21 16.78
N GLY A 404 4.05 -2.53 15.80
CA GLY A 404 5.22 -3.39 15.97
C GLY A 404 4.93 -4.90 15.94
N PHE A 405 3.68 -5.32 15.86
CA PHE A 405 3.30 -6.74 15.87
C PHE A 405 3.90 -7.50 14.66
N LEU A 406 3.73 -6.95 13.46
CA LEU A 406 4.20 -7.56 12.22
C LEU A 406 5.71 -7.78 12.22
N ASP A 407 6.50 -6.78 12.61
CA ASP A 407 7.96 -6.90 12.63
C ASP A 407 8.43 -7.93 13.68
N ALA A 408 7.79 -7.94 14.85
CA ALA A 408 8.15 -8.84 15.93
C ALA A 408 7.83 -10.31 15.60
N THR A 409 6.69 -10.60 15.00
CA THR A 409 6.29 -11.96 14.63
C THR A 409 6.99 -12.43 13.35
N LYS A 410 7.25 -11.55 12.38
CA LYS A 410 8.09 -11.83 11.21
C LYS A 410 9.45 -12.41 11.63
N ALA A 411 10.14 -11.76 12.56
CA ALA A 411 11.45 -12.23 13.02
C ALA A 411 11.40 -13.67 13.56
N VAL A 412 10.28 -14.06 14.17
CA VAL A 412 10.08 -15.43 14.68
C VAL A 412 9.83 -16.41 13.52
N PHE A 413 9.00 -16.07 12.55
CA PHE A 413 8.75 -16.98 11.40
C PHE A 413 9.99 -17.22 10.54
N GLU A 414 10.85 -16.22 10.41
CA GLU A 414 12.11 -16.34 9.68
C GLU A 414 13.02 -17.44 10.24
N GLU A 415 12.95 -17.75 11.54
CA GLU A 415 13.71 -18.85 12.16
C GLU A 415 13.37 -20.21 11.53
N ALA A 416 12.09 -20.45 11.19
CA ALA A 416 11.67 -21.65 10.48
C ALA A 416 12.02 -21.62 8.99
N TYR A 417 11.87 -20.46 8.33
CA TYR A 417 12.09 -20.32 6.90
C TYR A 417 13.56 -20.52 6.51
N ILE A 418 14.49 -20.14 7.34
CA ILE A 418 15.92 -20.43 7.14
C ILE A 418 16.33 -21.84 7.56
N GLY A 419 15.39 -22.65 8.06
CA GLY A 419 15.63 -24.03 8.48
C GLY A 419 16.39 -24.18 9.80
N GLY A 420 16.41 -23.11 10.63
CA GLY A 420 17.16 -23.10 11.90
C GLY A 420 16.42 -23.77 13.05
N GLU A 421 15.09 -23.71 13.08
CA GLU A 421 14.26 -24.23 14.15
C GLU A 421 13.10 -25.11 13.66
N ASP A 422 12.54 -25.88 14.59
CA ASP A 422 11.36 -26.71 14.34
C ASP A 422 10.12 -25.82 14.11
N PRO A 423 9.37 -25.98 13.00
CA PRO A 423 8.24 -25.14 12.69
C PRO A 423 7.13 -25.13 13.77
N GLU A 424 6.88 -26.22 14.47
CA GLU A 424 5.88 -26.25 15.54
C GLU A 424 6.31 -25.42 16.77
N GLU A 425 7.59 -25.44 17.10
CA GLU A 425 8.14 -24.57 18.16
C GLU A 425 8.14 -23.10 17.76
N VAL A 426 8.37 -22.81 16.47
CA VAL A 426 8.30 -21.44 15.93
C VAL A 426 6.87 -20.89 16.02
N LEU A 427 5.86 -21.69 15.68
CA LEU A 427 4.45 -21.26 15.84
C LEU A 427 4.12 -20.91 17.29
N LYS A 428 4.56 -21.72 18.23
CA LYS A 428 4.35 -21.44 19.66
C LYS A 428 5.01 -20.15 20.09
N LYS A 429 6.25 -19.92 19.66
CA LYS A 429 6.96 -18.65 19.92
C LYS A 429 6.24 -17.46 19.29
N ALA A 430 5.69 -17.61 18.08
CA ALA A 430 4.94 -16.54 17.42
C ALA A 430 3.64 -16.21 18.17
N GLU A 431 2.90 -17.22 18.65
CA GLU A 431 1.71 -17.02 19.50
C GLU A 431 2.08 -16.31 20.83
N GLU A 432 3.18 -16.74 21.49
CA GLU A 432 3.69 -16.10 22.71
C GLU A 432 4.10 -14.64 22.45
N LYS A 433 4.82 -14.39 21.35
CA LYS A 433 5.26 -13.04 20.98
C LYS A 433 4.08 -12.13 20.63
N GLY A 434 3.11 -12.65 19.89
CA GLY A 434 1.86 -11.92 19.60
C GLY A 434 1.11 -11.53 20.88
N ALA A 435 0.99 -12.46 21.84
CA ALA A 435 0.34 -12.19 23.13
C ALA A 435 1.08 -11.10 23.94
N GLU A 436 2.42 -11.09 23.91
CA GLU A 436 3.24 -10.04 24.53
C GLU A 436 2.92 -8.65 23.94
N ILE A 437 2.95 -8.52 22.60
CA ILE A 437 2.67 -7.24 21.92
C ILE A 437 1.23 -6.76 22.16
N ILE A 438 0.26 -7.67 22.15
CA ILE A 438 -1.15 -7.34 22.46
C ILE A 438 -1.24 -6.74 23.86
N ALA A 439 -0.59 -7.37 24.86
CA ALA A 439 -0.61 -6.90 26.25
C ALA A 439 0.08 -5.53 26.43
N GLU A 440 1.14 -5.24 25.67
CA GLU A 440 1.82 -3.95 25.67
C GLU A 440 0.99 -2.82 25.05
N ASN A 441 0.01 -3.16 24.21
CA ASN A 441 -0.82 -2.19 23.48
C ASN A 441 -2.23 -1.99 24.08
N GLN A 442 -2.60 -2.77 25.11
CA GLN A 442 -3.84 -2.59 25.90
C GLN A 442 -3.66 -1.54 27.01
#